data_37ab3f83bdfbaf9c85cdc5e5729b3e5e
#
_entry.id   37ab3f83bdfbaf9c85cdc5e5729b3e5e
#
_cell.length_a   1.000
_cell.length_b   1.000
_cell.length_c   1.000
_cell.angle_alpha   90.00
_cell.angle_beta   90.00
_cell.angle_gamma   90.00
#
_symmetry.space_group_name_H-M   'P 1'
#
loop_
_entity.id
_entity.type
_entity.pdbx_description
1 polymer ?
#
loop_
_entity_poly.entity_id
_entity_poly.type
_entity_poly.pdbx_seq_one_letter_code
_entity_poly.pdbx_strand_id
1 'polypeptide(L)'
;MLGIIGGTGLTKLPGLSVTHRQVIRTPYGEPAGPLTFGELDGHPVAFLARHGYGHTIPPHLVNYRANIWALQSQGVSHVVSVGTVGGIHPQLGPGKFCVPDQIIDYTHGRESTFAKYDGKPVVHEDFTWPYCQEMRLRCIAALHRAQEDFFDGGVYAAVQGPRLETKAEIDRLARDGADMVGMTGMPEAYLAREISLCYATVAVSVNWAAGRGDSAEAITAEMIEATLANVVDRLYSVLKHLACMDYDQELPVTPGGICDV
;
A
#
# COMPACT_ATOMS: atom_id res chain seq x y z
N MET A 1 5.82 -16.66 0.19
CA MET A 1 4.82 -16.30 1.25
C MET A 1 4.38 -14.87 1.02
N LEU A 2 3.07 -14.59 1.11
CA LEU A 2 2.50 -13.25 0.98
C LEU A 2 2.69 -12.44 2.26
N GLY A 3 3.21 -11.20 2.12
CA GLY A 3 3.19 -10.16 3.13
C GLY A 3 2.03 -9.19 2.91
N ILE A 4 1.35 -8.82 3.99
CA ILE A 4 0.26 -7.84 3.96
C ILE A 4 0.64 -6.68 4.87
N ILE A 5 0.75 -5.47 4.31
CA ILE A 5 0.95 -4.25 5.09
C ILE A 5 -0.40 -3.55 5.25
N GLY A 6 -0.92 -3.54 6.49
CA GLY A 6 -2.18 -2.90 6.82
C GLY A 6 -2.02 -1.40 7.11
N GLY A 7 -2.83 -0.56 6.46
CA GLY A 7 -2.96 0.86 6.72
C GLY A 7 -4.08 1.20 7.69
N THR A 8 -4.61 2.41 7.57
CA THR A 8 -5.75 2.90 8.35
C THR A 8 -6.95 1.97 8.20
N GLY A 9 -7.60 1.63 9.30
CA GLY A 9 -8.73 0.68 9.32
C GLY A 9 -8.31 -0.80 9.32
N LEU A 10 -7.02 -1.12 9.07
CA LEU A 10 -6.50 -2.48 9.06
C LEU A 10 -5.32 -2.62 10.05
N THR A 11 -5.56 -2.31 11.32
CA THR A 11 -4.57 -2.51 12.41
C THR A 11 -4.49 -3.95 12.88
N LYS A 12 -5.52 -4.74 12.57
CA LYS A 12 -5.60 -6.20 12.71
C LYS A 12 -6.20 -6.73 11.42
N LEU A 13 -5.74 -7.87 10.98
CA LEU A 13 -6.35 -8.54 9.83
C LEU A 13 -7.52 -9.39 10.30
N PRO A 14 -8.79 -9.04 9.95
CA PRO A 14 -9.94 -9.87 10.29
C PRO A 14 -9.78 -11.29 9.71
N GLY A 15 -10.24 -12.30 10.44
CA GLY A 15 -10.19 -13.69 9.97
C GLY A 15 -8.80 -14.33 9.89
N LEU A 16 -7.73 -13.62 10.27
CA LEU A 16 -6.40 -14.21 10.39
C LEU A 16 -6.34 -15.15 11.57
N SER A 17 -6.12 -16.43 11.29
CA SER A 17 -5.81 -17.45 12.32
C SER A 17 -4.35 -17.29 12.73
N VAL A 18 -4.12 -16.49 13.78
CA VAL A 18 -2.76 -16.14 14.24
C VAL A 18 -2.05 -17.37 14.80
N THR A 19 -0.90 -17.71 14.25
CA THR A 19 -0.01 -18.76 14.77
C THR A 19 0.95 -18.19 15.82
N HIS A 20 1.62 -17.08 15.50
CA HIS A 20 2.52 -16.39 16.43
C HIS A 20 2.75 -14.93 16.03
N ARG A 21 3.37 -14.19 16.94
CA ARG A 21 3.89 -12.84 16.68
C ARG A 21 5.37 -12.81 16.98
N GLN A 22 6.12 -12.12 16.12
CA GLN A 22 7.56 -12.05 16.24
C GLN A 22 8.05 -10.60 16.15
N VAL A 23 8.82 -10.19 17.14
CA VAL A 23 9.55 -8.91 17.09
C VAL A 23 10.81 -9.12 16.27
N ILE A 24 10.92 -8.42 15.15
CA ILE A 24 12.07 -8.51 14.26
C ILE A 24 13.04 -7.38 14.58
N ARG A 25 14.27 -7.74 14.93
CA ARG A 25 15.37 -6.76 15.05
C ARG A 25 15.94 -6.48 13.68
N THR A 26 16.00 -5.21 13.30
CA THR A 26 16.52 -4.79 12.00
C THR A 26 17.74 -3.89 12.13
N PRO A 27 18.62 -3.84 11.12
CA PRO A 27 19.74 -2.89 11.09
C PRO A 27 19.29 -1.42 11.00
N TYR A 28 18.00 -1.19 10.80
CA TYR A 28 17.39 0.13 10.55
C TYR A 28 16.52 0.59 11.72
N GLY A 29 16.63 -0.05 12.88
CA GLY A 29 15.81 0.21 14.06
C GLY A 29 14.60 -0.72 14.14
N GLU A 30 13.60 -0.30 14.93
CA GLU A 30 12.42 -1.12 15.17
C GLU A 30 11.35 -0.91 14.09
N PRO A 31 10.71 -1.98 13.58
CA PRO A 31 9.49 -1.89 12.79
C PRO A 31 8.35 -1.23 13.59
N ALA A 32 7.27 -0.89 12.90
CA ALA A 32 6.07 -0.30 13.52
C ALA A 32 5.41 -1.20 14.58
N GLY A 33 5.75 -2.48 14.59
CA GLY A 33 5.33 -3.48 15.57
C GLY A 33 5.80 -4.88 15.20
N PRO A 34 5.49 -5.89 16.00
CA PRO A 34 5.81 -7.27 15.67
C PRO A 34 5.08 -7.72 14.41
N LEU A 35 5.75 -8.53 13.58
CA LEU A 35 5.08 -9.25 12.50
C LEU A 35 4.12 -10.28 13.11
N THR A 36 2.93 -10.35 12.56
CA THR A 36 1.94 -11.37 12.90
C THR A 36 1.92 -12.42 11.80
N PHE A 37 2.27 -13.64 12.13
CA PHE A 37 2.19 -14.80 11.24
C PHE A 37 0.90 -15.56 11.52
N GLY A 38 0.29 -16.08 10.48
CA GLY A 38 -0.92 -16.84 10.58
C GLY A 38 -1.39 -17.34 9.23
N GLU A 39 -2.62 -17.85 9.25
CA GLU A 39 -3.27 -18.34 8.04
C GLU A 39 -4.53 -17.51 7.74
N LEU A 40 -4.65 -17.12 6.51
CA LEU A 40 -5.83 -16.47 5.96
C LEU A 40 -6.49 -17.46 5.01
N ASP A 41 -7.65 -17.99 5.40
CA ASP A 41 -8.36 -19.05 4.67
C ASP A 41 -7.51 -20.32 4.43
N GLY A 42 -6.67 -20.70 5.43
CA GLY A 42 -5.76 -21.84 5.33
C GLY A 42 -4.43 -21.59 4.61
N HIS A 43 -4.20 -20.36 4.17
CA HIS A 43 -2.96 -19.98 3.44
C HIS A 43 -2.05 -19.11 4.31
N PRO A 44 -0.74 -19.43 4.38
CA PRO A 44 0.20 -18.73 5.25
C PRO A 44 0.46 -17.31 4.79
N VAL A 45 0.35 -16.34 5.70
CA VAL A 45 0.63 -14.92 5.46
C VAL A 45 1.42 -14.31 6.61
N ALA A 46 2.17 -13.25 6.30
CA ALA A 46 2.77 -12.36 7.29
C ALA A 46 2.07 -10.99 7.24
N PHE A 47 1.58 -10.53 8.37
CA PHE A 47 0.88 -9.25 8.49
C PHE A 47 1.68 -8.25 9.32
N LEU A 48 1.75 -7.00 8.85
CA LEU A 48 2.35 -5.85 9.53
C LEU A 48 1.36 -4.68 9.57
N ALA A 49 1.06 -4.17 10.77
CA ALA A 49 0.32 -2.92 10.94
C ALA A 49 1.29 -1.72 10.75
N ARG A 50 1.20 -1.02 9.60
CA ARG A 50 2.11 0.09 9.23
C ARG A 50 2.23 1.17 10.28
N HIS A 51 1.12 1.53 10.92
CA HIS A 51 1.03 2.59 11.92
C HIS A 51 1.04 2.07 13.37
N GLY A 52 1.46 0.80 13.58
CA GLY A 52 1.35 0.10 14.86
C GLY A 52 -0.08 -0.34 15.18
N TYR A 53 -0.23 -1.24 16.15
CA TYR A 53 -1.53 -1.82 16.50
C TYR A 53 -2.56 -0.81 17.04
N GLY A 54 -2.10 0.31 17.60
CA GLY A 54 -2.95 1.39 18.08
C GLY A 54 -3.15 2.52 17.08
N HIS A 55 -2.65 2.38 15.85
CA HIS A 55 -2.62 3.47 14.86
C HIS A 55 -2.00 4.77 15.41
N THR A 56 -0.87 4.63 16.13
CA THR A 56 -0.24 5.72 16.88
C THR A 56 0.96 6.34 16.18
N ILE A 57 1.45 5.72 15.10
CA ILE A 57 2.61 6.19 14.35
C ILE A 57 2.11 6.98 13.13
N PRO A 58 2.31 8.32 13.10
CA PRO A 58 1.90 9.11 11.94
C PRO A 58 2.75 8.79 10.70
N PRO A 59 2.25 9.04 9.47
CA PRO A 59 2.88 8.60 8.22
C PRO A 59 4.35 8.99 8.07
N HIS A 60 4.72 10.20 8.48
CA HIS A 60 6.08 10.74 8.37
C HIS A 60 7.07 10.20 9.41
N LEU A 61 6.58 9.50 10.45
CA LEU A 61 7.41 8.88 11.49
C LEU A 61 7.46 7.34 11.39
N VAL A 62 6.76 6.75 10.43
CA VAL A 62 6.84 5.31 10.18
C VAL A 62 8.27 4.94 9.75
N ASN A 63 8.85 3.95 10.40
CA ASN A 63 10.13 3.39 9.99
C ASN A 63 9.95 2.42 8.83
N TYR A 64 9.77 2.97 7.61
CA TYR A 64 9.53 2.19 6.40
C TYR A 64 10.68 1.21 6.10
N ARG A 65 11.95 1.61 6.36
CA ARG A 65 13.11 0.71 6.17
C ARG A 65 13.00 -0.52 7.04
N ALA A 66 12.74 -0.33 8.34
CA ALA A 66 12.60 -1.45 9.26
C ALA A 66 11.41 -2.34 8.88
N ASN A 67 10.28 -1.76 8.48
CA ASN A 67 9.08 -2.51 8.07
C ASN A 67 9.34 -3.40 6.86
N ILE A 68 9.88 -2.84 5.79
CA ILE A 68 10.13 -3.55 4.53
C ILE A 68 11.22 -4.61 4.72
N TRP A 69 12.32 -4.25 5.41
CA TRP A 69 13.39 -5.21 5.71
C TRP A 69 12.90 -6.37 6.58
N ALA A 70 12.06 -6.08 7.59
CA ALA A 70 11.52 -7.12 8.46
C ALA A 70 10.74 -8.17 7.68
N LEU A 71 9.87 -7.77 6.75
CA LEU A 71 9.12 -8.70 5.90
C LEU A 71 10.05 -9.57 5.05
N GLN A 72 10.99 -8.94 4.34
CA GLN A 72 11.94 -9.65 3.48
C GLN A 72 12.81 -10.65 4.26
N SER A 73 13.28 -10.26 5.46
CA SER A 73 14.12 -11.12 6.31
C SER A 73 13.40 -12.38 6.82
N GLN A 74 12.07 -12.41 6.75
CA GLN A 74 11.25 -13.56 7.14
C GLN A 74 10.78 -14.40 5.95
N GLY A 75 11.40 -14.22 4.77
CA GLY A 75 11.10 -15.01 3.57
C GLY A 75 9.82 -14.57 2.85
N VAL A 76 9.32 -13.38 3.13
CA VAL A 76 8.27 -12.75 2.31
C VAL A 76 8.87 -12.40 0.95
N SER A 77 8.22 -12.79 -0.13
CA SER A 77 8.63 -12.51 -1.51
C SER A 77 7.71 -11.52 -2.22
N HIS A 78 6.44 -11.54 -1.86
CA HIS A 78 5.39 -10.70 -2.45
C HIS A 78 4.69 -9.91 -1.37
N VAL A 79 4.45 -8.64 -1.60
CA VAL A 79 3.81 -7.74 -0.64
C VAL A 79 2.63 -7.02 -1.27
N VAL A 80 1.47 -7.14 -0.65
CA VAL A 80 0.35 -6.23 -0.88
C VAL A 80 0.31 -5.19 0.23
N SER A 81 0.39 -3.93 -0.17
CA SER A 81 0.20 -2.77 0.70
C SER A 81 -1.24 -2.29 0.60
N VAL A 82 -1.91 -2.19 1.73
CA VAL A 82 -3.23 -1.57 1.79
C VAL A 82 -3.07 -0.13 2.27
N GLY A 83 -3.60 0.82 1.51
CA GLY A 83 -3.56 2.24 1.85
C GLY A 83 -4.90 2.92 1.61
N THR A 84 -5.27 3.85 2.50
CA THR A 84 -6.41 4.76 2.28
C THR A 84 -5.95 5.99 1.51
N VAL A 85 -6.77 6.45 0.59
CA VAL A 85 -6.49 7.61 -0.27
C VAL A 85 -7.70 8.53 -0.37
N GLY A 86 -7.45 9.79 -0.71
CA GLY A 86 -8.46 10.71 -1.21
C GLY A 86 -8.52 10.64 -2.73
N GLY A 87 -9.72 10.45 -3.30
CA GLY A 87 -9.90 10.38 -4.74
C GLY A 87 -9.83 11.77 -5.41
N ILE A 88 -9.01 11.90 -6.44
CA ILE A 88 -8.91 13.09 -7.29
C ILE A 88 -9.63 12.84 -8.61
N HIS A 89 -9.38 11.67 -9.23
CA HIS A 89 -10.03 11.25 -10.47
C HIS A 89 -11.54 11.01 -10.26
N PRO A 90 -12.40 11.41 -11.21
CA PRO A 90 -13.88 11.29 -11.06
C PRO A 90 -14.39 9.87 -10.79
N GLN A 91 -13.66 8.84 -11.17
CA GLN A 91 -14.01 7.44 -10.91
C GLN A 91 -13.55 6.93 -9.54
N LEU A 92 -12.79 7.72 -8.77
CA LEU A 92 -12.24 7.33 -7.47
C LEU A 92 -13.02 7.93 -6.29
N GLY A 93 -14.36 7.85 -6.34
CA GLY A 93 -15.21 8.22 -5.21
C GLY A 93 -15.02 7.31 -3.98
N PRO A 94 -15.62 7.71 -2.82
CA PRO A 94 -15.52 6.93 -1.59
C PRO A 94 -16.00 5.48 -1.75
N GLY A 95 -15.26 4.53 -1.16
CA GLY A 95 -15.54 3.10 -1.24
C GLY A 95 -14.99 2.39 -2.48
N LYS A 96 -14.34 3.13 -3.41
CA LYS A 96 -13.74 2.56 -4.61
C LYS A 96 -12.35 2.00 -4.32
N PHE A 97 -12.05 0.82 -4.85
CA PHE A 97 -10.69 0.26 -4.88
C PHE A 97 -9.91 0.81 -6.07
N CYS A 98 -8.59 0.82 -5.92
CA CYS A 98 -7.67 1.17 -6.99
C CYS A 98 -6.38 0.36 -6.89
N VAL A 99 -5.82 -0.03 -8.04
CA VAL A 99 -4.49 -0.66 -8.12
C VAL A 99 -3.59 0.29 -8.93
N PRO A 100 -2.91 1.24 -8.28
CA PRO A 100 -2.11 2.25 -8.98
C PRO A 100 -0.94 1.61 -9.73
N ASP A 101 -0.50 2.25 -10.80
CA ASP A 101 0.66 1.84 -11.60
C ASP A 101 1.79 2.86 -11.60
N GLN A 102 1.53 4.10 -11.13
CA GLN A 102 2.51 5.18 -11.05
C GLN A 102 2.48 5.92 -9.70
N ILE A 103 3.59 6.57 -9.35
CA ILE A 103 3.73 7.37 -8.13
C ILE A 103 4.42 8.70 -8.48
N ILE A 104 3.93 9.79 -7.87
CA ILE A 104 4.66 11.05 -7.74
C ILE A 104 4.98 11.24 -6.25
N ASP A 105 6.26 11.42 -5.93
CA ASP A 105 6.72 11.59 -4.55
C ASP A 105 6.85 13.06 -4.16
N TYR A 106 5.98 13.51 -3.26
CA TYR A 106 6.04 14.83 -2.62
C TYR A 106 6.47 14.73 -1.15
N THR A 107 6.92 13.55 -0.70
CA THR A 107 7.40 13.37 0.67
C THR A 107 8.79 13.97 0.87
N HIS A 108 9.13 14.29 2.09
CA HIS A 108 10.45 14.83 2.42
C HIS A 108 10.88 14.42 3.83
N GLY A 109 12.19 14.40 4.10
CA GLY A 109 12.74 14.11 5.41
C GLY A 109 12.53 12.68 5.89
N ARG A 110 12.09 11.76 5.03
CA ARG A 110 11.96 10.34 5.31
C ARG A 110 13.23 9.60 4.92
N GLU A 111 13.55 8.55 5.67
CA GLU A 111 14.63 7.64 5.31
C GLU A 111 14.19 6.75 4.14
N SER A 112 14.66 7.06 2.93
CA SER A 112 14.10 6.54 1.67
C SER A 112 14.95 5.49 0.96
N THR A 113 16.09 5.06 1.54
CA THR A 113 16.98 4.08 0.92
C THR A 113 17.67 3.21 1.96
N PHE A 114 18.04 1.98 1.59
CA PHE A 114 18.93 1.11 2.36
C PHE A 114 20.41 1.40 2.12
N ALA A 115 20.74 2.14 1.07
CA ALA A 115 22.11 2.51 0.76
C ALA A 115 22.77 3.27 1.92
N LYS A 116 24.04 2.94 2.17
CA LYS A 116 24.88 3.57 3.20
C LYS A 116 26.12 4.13 2.53
N TYR A 117 26.69 5.18 3.13
CA TYR A 117 28.02 5.63 2.76
C TYR A 117 29.05 4.65 3.32
N ASP A 118 29.40 3.61 2.54
CA ASP A 118 30.34 2.54 2.91
C ASP A 118 31.52 2.43 1.94
N GLY A 119 31.72 3.41 1.08
CA GLY A 119 32.79 3.48 0.07
C GLY A 119 32.51 2.66 -1.19
N LYS A 120 31.35 2.04 -1.31
CA LYS A 120 30.94 1.34 -2.53
C LYS A 120 30.32 2.28 -3.55
N PRO A 121 30.36 1.93 -4.85
CA PRO A 121 29.65 2.67 -5.87
C PRO A 121 28.14 2.78 -5.56
N VAL A 122 27.56 3.95 -5.84
CA VAL A 122 26.10 4.14 -5.72
C VAL A 122 25.41 3.36 -6.84
N VAL A 123 24.39 2.60 -6.47
CA VAL A 123 23.51 1.90 -7.42
C VAL A 123 22.27 2.77 -7.62
N HIS A 124 21.89 2.99 -8.87
CA HIS A 124 20.67 3.69 -9.25
C HIS A 124 19.68 2.65 -9.76
N GLU A 125 18.70 2.31 -8.92
CA GLU A 125 17.64 1.37 -9.30
C GLU A 125 16.69 1.99 -10.33
N ASP A 126 16.33 1.22 -11.35
CA ASP A 126 15.26 1.63 -12.28
C ASP A 126 13.92 1.63 -11.55
N PHE A 127 13.27 2.79 -11.56
CA PHE A 127 11.97 3.01 -10.92
C PHE A 127 10.93 3.56 -11.91
N THR A 128 11.14 3.33 -13.21
CA THR A 128 10.20 3.69 -14.28
C THR A 128 8.81 3.11 -14.01
N TRP A 129 8.76 1.88 -13.51
CA TRP A 129 7.55 1.19 -13.05
C TRP A 129 7.69 0.92 -11.56
N PRO A 130 7.10 1.77 -10.69
CA PRO A 130 7.33 1.69 -9.24
C PRO A 130 6.75 0.45 -8.57
N TYR A 131 5.72 -0.13 -9.16
CA TYR A 131 5.09 -1.35 -8.66
C TYR A 131 5.56 -2.59 -9.44
N CYS A 132 5.62 -3.73 -8.75
CA CYS A 132 5.83 -5.03 -9.39
C CYS A 132 4.59 -5.38 -10.22
N GLN A 133 4.76 -5.52 -11.52
CA GLN A 133 3.64 -5.79 -12.42
C GLN A 133 2.95 -7.13 -12.11
N GLU A 134 3.73 -8.15 -11.75
CA GLU A 134 3.17 -9.42 -11.32
C GLU A 134 2.23 -9.26 -10.12
N MET A 135 2.67 -8.54 -9.07
CA MET A 135 1.83 -8.33 -7.89
C MET A 135 0.61 -7.45 -8.20
N ARG A 136 0.75 -6.46 -9.11
CA ARG A 136 -0.41 -5.69 -9.60
C ARG A 136 -1.46 -6.60 -10.25
N LEU A 137 -1.04 -7.47 -11.16
CA LEU A 137 -1.94 -8.42 -11.82
C LEU A 137 -2.61 -9.37 -10.83
N ARG A 138 -1.91 -9.81 -9.80
CA ARG A 138 -2.50 -10.61 -8.71
C ARG A 138 -3.55 -9.81 -7.94
N CYS A 139 -3.30 -8.54 -7.64
CA CYS A 139 -4.29 -7.65 -7.01
C CYS A 139 -5.53 -7.46 -7.88
N ILE A 140 -5.37 -7.23 -9.18
CA ILE A 140 -6.45 -7.10 -10.17
C ILE A 140 -7.27 -8.40 -10.22
N ALA A 141 -6.63 -9.55 -10.33
CA ALA A 141 -7.31 -10.84 -10.36
C ALA A 141 -8.08 -11.11 -9.05
N ALA A 142 -7.54 -10.71 -7.90
CA ALA A 142 -8.23 -10.85 -6.62
C ALA A 142 -9.47 -9.95 -6.52
N LEU A 143 -9.38 -8.72 -7.01
CA LEU A 143 -10.51 -7.79 -7.08
C LEU A 143 -11.64 -8.32 -7.99
N HIS A 144 -11.29 -8.86 -9.16
CA HIS A 144 -12.26 -9.52 -10.04
C HIS A 144 -12.93 -10.73 -9.36
N ARG A 145 -12.16 -11.60 -8.69
CA ARG A 145 -12.72 -12.75 -7.95
C ARG A 145 -13.63 -12.33 -6.80
N ALA A 146 -13.31 -11.22 -6.13
CA ALA A 146 -14.15 -10.62 -5.12
C ALA A 146 -15.36 -9.87 -5.69
N GLN A 147 -15.49 -9.80 -7.01
CA GLN A 147 -16.54 -9.06 -7.73
C GLN A 147 -16.58 -7.57 -7.39
N GLU A 148 -15.40 -6.99 -7.13
CA GLU A 148 -15.25 -5.59 -6.81
C GLU A 148 -15.15 -4.73 -8.08
N ASP A 149 -15.79 -3.57 -8.02
CA ASP A 149 -15.56 -2.51 -8.99
C ASP A 149 -14.36 -1.68 -8.56
N PHE A 150 -13.36 -1.57 -9.42
CA PHE A 150 -12.09 -0.92 -9.10
C PHE A 150 -11.54 -0.12 -10.28
N PHE A 151 -10.61 0.76 -9.97
CA PHE A 151 -9.86 1.54 -10.96
C PHE A 151 -8.50 0.87 -11.15
N ASP A 152 -8.21 0.40 -12.37
CA ASP A 152 -6.92 -0.18 -12.73
C ASP A 152 -5.99 0.90 -13.25
N GLY A 153 -4.82 1.04 -12.63
CA GLY A 153 -3.84 2.05 -12.94
C GLY A 153 -4.01 3.33 -12.13
N GLY A 154 -3.46 4.41 -12.66
CA GLY A 154 -3.50 5.74 -12.06
C GLY A 154 -2.30 6.11 -11.20
N VAL A 155 -2.12 7.41 -11.06
CA VAL A 155 -0.98 8.03 -10.39
C VAL A 155 -1.29 8.31 -8.92
N TYR A 156 -0.53 7.67 -8.03
CA TYR A 156 -0.58 7.91 -6.60
C TYR A 156 0.32 9.10 -6.24
N ALA A 157 -0.25 10.23 -5.80
CA ALA A 157 0.52 11.30 -5.18
C ALA A 157 0.82 10.96 -3.72
N ALA A 158 2.08 10.68 -3.39
CA ALA A 158 2.52 10.46 -2.02
C ALA A 158 2.87 11.80 -1.37
N VAL A 159 2.12 12.22 -0.35
CA VAL A 159 2.33 13.47 0.38
C VAL A 159 2.82 13.22 1.81
N GLN A 160 3.37 14.26 2.44
CA GLN A 160 3.99 14.10 3.75
C GLN A 160 3.02 13.75 4.88
N GLY A 161 1.84 14.35 4.92
CA GLY A 161 0.97 14.26 6.09
C GLY A 161 1.59 14.86 7.37
N PRO A 162 0.97 14.70 8.57
CA PRO A 162 -0.30 14.02 8.81
C PRO A 162 -1.54 14.87 8.50
N ARG A 163 -1.39 16.18 8.21
CA ARG A 163 -2.53 17.00 7.79
C ARG A 163 -3.03 16.59 6.41
N LEU A 164 -4.32 16.74 6.18
CA LEU A 164 -4.90 16.61 4.85
C LEU A 164 -4.53 17.84 4.00
N GLU A 165 -4.66 17.68 2.70
CA GLU A 165 -4.30 18.68 1.70
C GLU A 165 -5.30 19.83 1.67
N THR A 166 -4.84 21.00 1.22
CA THR A 166 -5.75 22.11 0.85
C THR A 166 -6.35 21.87 -0.52
N LYS A 167 -7.47 22.56 -0.83
CA LYS A 167 -8.07 22.55 -2.20
C LYS A 167 -7.04 22.94 -3.26
N ALA A 168 -6.21 23.95 -2.99
CA ALA A 168 -5.17 24.41 -3.93
C ALA A 168 -4.06 23.38 -4.14
N GLU A 169 -3.67 22.62 -3.11
CA GLU A 169 -2.75 21.50 -3.24
C GLU A 169 -3.37 20.40 -4.10
N ILE A 170 -4.63 20.05 -3.90
CA ILE A 170 -5.33 19.05 -4.74
C ILE A 170 -5.44 19.52 -6.20
N ASP A 171 -5.71 20.82 -6.44
CA ASP A 171 -5.71 21.38 -7.79
C ASP A 171 -4.33 21.29 -8.46
N ARG A 172 -3.25 21.46 -7.70
CA ARG A 172 -1.89 21.25 -8.16
C ARG A 172 -1.63 19.78 -8.49
N LEU A 173 -1.94 18.87 -7.56
CA LEU A 173 -1.74 17.43 -7.76
C LEU A 173 -2.50 16.92 -8.99
N ALA A 174 -3.73 17.39 -9.20
CA ALA A 174 -4.51 17.06 -10.39
C ALA A 174 -3.85 17.55 -11.69
N ARG A 175 -3.27 18.77 -11.69
CA ARG A 175 -2.53 19.29 -12.85
C ARG A 175 -1.22 18.53 -13.11
N ASP A 176 -0.58 18.02 -12.04
CA ASP A 176 0.62 17.19 -12.13
C ASP A 176 0.28 15.76 -12.60
N GLY A 177 -1.02 15.44 -12.79
CA GLY A 177 -1.50 14.17 -13.31
C GLY A 177 -1.84 13.12 -12.26
N ALA A 178 -1.96 13.51 -10.97
CA ALA A 178 -2.35 12.58 -9.91
C ALA A 178 -3.84 12.24 -9.96
N ASP A 179 -4.16 10.95 -9.79
CA ASP A 179 -5.52 10.41 -9.73
C ASP A 179 -6.01 10.21 -8.29
N MET A 180 -5.08 10.05 -7.35
CA MET A 180 -5.35 9.89 -5.93
C MET A 180 -4.24 10.51 -5.09
N VAL A 181 -4.54 10.79 -3.83
CA VAL A 181 -3.58 11.29 -2.85
C VAL A 181 -3.58 10.43 -1.60
N GLY A 182 -2.39 10.11 -1.12
CA GLY A 182 -2.18 9.38 0.13
C GLY A 182 -0.82 9.69 0.73
N MET A 183 -0.49 9.07 1.86
CA MET A 183 0.67 9.49 2.66
C MET A 183 1.75 8.41 2.80
N THR A 184 1.52 7.19 2.30
CA THR A 184 2.35 6.03 2.66
C THR A 184 2.98 5.30 1.48
N GLY A 185 2.62 5.63 0.23
CA GLY A 185 3.16 4.99 -0.97
C GLY A 185 4.68 5.16 -1.11
N MET A 186 5.22 6.29 -0.63
CA MET A 186 6.66 6.54 -0.57
C MET A 186 7.14 6.78 0.86
N PRO A 187 8.31 6.28 1.23
CA PRO A 187 9.27 5.52 0.42
C PRO A 187 8.99 4.00 0.36
N GLU A 188 7.80 3.52 0.80
CA GLU A 188 7.50 2.09 0.94
C GLU A 188 7.74 1.32 -0.38
N ALA A 189 7.24 1.82 -1.51
CA ALA A 189 7.39 1.19 -2.82
C ALA A 189 8.86 1.14 -3.28
N TYR A 190 9.62 2.24 -3.12
CA TYR A 190 11.02 2.27 -3.51
C TYR A 190 11.88 1.35 -2.65
N LEU A 191 11.67 1.33 -1.34
CA LEU A 191 12.38 0.42 -0.43
C LEU A 191 12.11 -1.05 -0.78
N ALA A 192 10.88 -1.40 -1.15
CA ALA A 192 10.56 -2.74 -1.61
C ALA A 192 11.32 -3.09 -2.90
N ARG A 193 11.41 -2.15 -3.86
CA ARG A 193 12.17 -2.31 -5.10
C ARG A 193 13.66 -2.55 -4.82
N GLU A 194 14.26 -1.74 -3.96
CA GLU A 194 15.69 -1.77 -3.64
C GLU A 194 16.15 -3.12 -3.07
N ILE A 195 15.27 -3.88 -2.43
CA ILE A 195 15.56 -5.22 -1.90
C ILE A 195 14.83 -6.35 -2.63
N SER A 196 14.38 -6.09 -3.86
CA SER A 196 13.76 -7.07 -4.76
C SER A 196 12.51 -7.74 -4.19
N LEU A 197 11.70 -7.03 -3.40
CA LEU A 197 10.36 -7.47 -3.04
C LEU A 197 9.36 -7.12 -4.15
N CYS A 198 8.58 -8.11 -4.56
CA CYS A 198 7.49 -7.90 -5.50
C CYS A 198 6.32 -7.21 -4.78
N TYR A 199 6.20 -5.89 -4.96
CA TYR A 199 5.32 -5.01 -4.19
C TYR A 199 4.27 -4.34 -5.07
N ALA A 200 3.01 -4.35 -4.62
CA ALA A 200 1.95 -3.54 -5.18
C ALA A 200 1.03 -2.99 -4.08
N THR A 201 0.22 -2.01 -4.45
CA THR A 201 -0.74 -1.36 -3.55
C THR A 201 -2.17 -1.66 -4.01
N VAL A 202 -3.02 -2.04 -3.06
CA VAL A 202 -4.47 -1.91 -3.18
C VAL A 202 -4.87 -0.67 -2.38
N ALA A 203 -5.16 0.41 -3.09
CA ALA A 203 -5.64 1.65 -2.51
C ALA A 203 -7.16 1.62 -2.34
N VAL A 204 -7.64 2.22 -1.27
CA VAL A 204 -9.07 2.39 -0.98
C VAL A 204 -9.37 3.87 -0.89
N SER A 205 -10.17 4.39 -1.80
CA SER A 205 -10.66 5.76 -1.69
C SER A 205 -11.66 5.85 -0.54
N VAL A 206 -11.30 6.56 0.53
CA VAL A 206 -12.16 6.69 1.72
C VAL A 206 -12.93 8.02 1.75
N ASN A 207 -12.48 8.97 0.96
CA ASN A 207 -13.11 10.27 0.77
C ASN A 207 -12.73 10.84 -0.60
N TRP A 208 -13.49 11.77 -1.11
CA TRP A 208 -12.98 12.66 -2.15
C TRP A 208 -11.85 13.53 -1.58
N ALA A 209 -10.82 13.79 -2.37
CA ALA A 209 -9.79 14.75 -1.99
C ALA A 209 -10.36 16.15 -1.76
N ALA A 210 -9.67 16.99 -1.01
CA ALA A 210 -10.17 18.32 -0.63
C ALA A 210 -10.60 19.15 -1.84
N GLY A 211 -11.82 19.68 -1.79
CA GLY A 211 -12.41 20.45 -2.89
C GLY A 211 -13.01 19.61 -4.02
N ARG A 212 -13.14 18.29 -3.85
CA ARG A 212 -13.75 17.37 -4.81
C ARG A 212 -15.01 16.74 -4.23
N GLY A 213 -16.01 16.45 -5.09
CA GLY A 213 -17.25 15.76 -4.72
C GLY A 213 -17.83 16.21 -3.38
N ASP A 214 -18.20 15.27 -2.53
CA ASP A 214 -18.75 15.53 -1.20
C ASP A 214 -17.73 16.16 -0.21
N SER A 215 -16.43 16.16 -0.56
CA SER A 215 -15.37 16.84 0.19
C SER A 215 -15.11 18.28 -0.30
N ALA A 216 -16.06 18.88 -1.02
CA ALA A 216 -15.94 20.25 -1.55
C ALA A 216 -15.72 21.28 -0.43
N GLU A 217 -16.39 21.12 0.72
CA GLU A 217 -16.31 22.06 1.83
C GLU A 217 -15.43 21.55 2.98
N ALA A 218 -15.52 20.26 3.34
CA ALA A 218 -14.78 19.67 4.44
C ALA A 218 -14.60 18.17 4.26
N ILE A 219 -13.55 17.62 4.90
CA ILE A 219 -13.34 16.18 5.10
C ILE A 219 -13.40 15.95 6.61
N THR A 220 -14.35 15.13 7.06
CA THR A 220 -14.52 14.83 8.49
C THR A 220 -14.06 13.39 8.80
N ALA A 221 -13.70 13.15 10.06
CA ALA A 221 -13.34 11.81 10.52
C ALA A 221 -14.50 10.84 10.36
N GLU A 222 -15.74 11.30 10.61
CA GLU A 222 -16.95 10.49 10.50
C GLU A 222 -17.19 10.01 9.06
N MET A 223 -16.92 10.84 8.05
CA MET A 223 -17.03 10.45 6.62
C MET A 223 -16.05 9.33 6.30
N ILE A 224 -14.81 9.46 6.76
CA ILE A 224 -13.75 8.45 6.56
C ILE A 224 -14.12 7.15 7.27
N GLU A 225 -14.52 7.21 8.54
CA GLU A 225 -14.89 6.05 9.36
C GLU A 225 -16.10 5.32 8.78
N ALA A 226 -17.12 6.03 8.33
CA ALA A 226 -18.30 5.44 7.70
C ALA A 226 -17.93 4.68 6.41
N THR A 227 -17.05 5.26 5.59
CA THR A 227 -16.57 4.57 4.38
C THR A 227 -15.74 3.35 4.73
N LEU A 228 -14.82 3.45 5.70
CA LEU A 228 -14.00 2.33 6.15
C LEU A 228 -14.85 1.17 6.67
N ALA A 229 -15.88 1.45 7.47
CA ALA A 229 -16.79 0.42 7.99
C ALA A 229 -17.46 -0.38 6.86
N ASN A 230 -17.80 0.27 5.74
CA ASN A 230 -18.42 -0.36 4.58
C ASN A 230 -17.41 -1.13 3.69
N VAL A 231 -16.11 -0.86 3.81
CA VAL A 231 -15.08 -1.42 2.92
C VAL A 231 -14.32 -2.57 3.55
N VAL A 232 -14.26 -2.66 4.89
CA VAL A 232 -13.40 -3.63 5.60
C VAL A 232 -13.70 -5.07 5.19
N ASP A 233 -14.96 -5.47 5.14
CA ASP A 233 -15.33 -6.85 4.78
C ASP A 233 -15.04 -7.16 3.30
N ARG A 234 -15.24 -6.16 2.42
CA ARG A 234 -14.92 -6.25 0.99
C ARG A 234 -13.41 -6.39 0.78
N LEU A 235 -12.62 -5.57 1.46
CA LEU A 235 -11.16 -5.64 1.46
C LEU A 235 -10.67 -6.99 1.98
N TYR A 236 -11.28 -7.50 3.04
CA TYR A 236 -10.97 -8.82 3.57
C TYR A 236 -11.19 -9.92 2.52
N SER A 237 -12.29 -9.87 1.77
CA SER A 237 -12.54 -10.79 0.66
C SER A 237 -11.44 -10.74 -0.39
N VAL A 238 -10.98 -9.54 -0.79
CA VAL A 238 -9.86 -9.37 -1.72
C VAL A 238 -8.57 -10.00 -1.18
N LEU A 239 -8.24 -9.74 0.09
CA LEU A 239 -7.04 -10.28 0.72
C LEU A 239 -7.07 -11.81 0.84
N LYS A 240 -8.24 -12.41 1.07
CA LYS A 240 -8.41 -13.88 1.01
C LYS A 240 -8.08 -14.42 -0.37
N HIS A 241 -8.61 -13.82 -1.43
CA HIS A 241 -8.31 -14.24 -2.80
C HIS A 241 -6.83 -14.10 -3.13
N LEU A 242 -6.16 -13.05 -2.61
CA LEU A 242 -4.70 -12.92 -2.74
C LEU A 242 -3.98 -14.05 -1.98
N ALA A 243 -4.34 -14.32 -0.74
CA ALA A 243 -3.67 -15.35 0.07
C ALA A 243 -3.74 -16.74 -0.57
N CYS A 244 -4.83 -17.06 -1.28
CA CYS A 244 -5.03 -18.34 -1.97
C CYS A 244 -4.20 -18.51 -3.25
N MET A 245 -3.46 -17.49 -3.71
CA MET A 245 -2.68 -17.60 -4.95
C MET A 245 -1.36 -18.34 -4.73
N ASP A 246 -0.91 -19.04 -5.76
CA ASP A 246 0.41 -19.66 -5.77
C ASP A 246 1.48 -18.60 -6.09
N TYR A 247 2.38 -18.34 -5.15
CA TYR A 247 3.47 -17.37 -5.27
C TYR A 247 4.79 -18.00 -5.72
N ASP A 248 4.83 -19.30 -5.90
CA ASP A 248 5.99 -20.00 -6.46
C ASP A 248 5.92 -20.08 -8.00
N GLN A 249 4.74 -19.83 -8.55
CA GLN A 249 4.52 -19.73 -9.99
C GLN A 249 4.56 -18.26 -10.43
N GLU A 250 5.56 -17.91 -11.26
CA GLU A 250 5.62 -16.60 -11.91
C GLU A 250 4.45 -16.42 -12.90
N LEU A 251 3.79 -15.28 -12.85
CA LEU A 251 2.83 -14.93 -13.88
C LEU A 251 3.57 -14.42 -15.13
N PRO A 252 3.14 -14.79 -16.34
CA PRO A 252 3.72 -14.26 -17.57
C PRO A 252 3.47 -12.74 -17.62
N VAL A 253 4.52 -11.96 -17.44
CA VAL A 253 4.50 -10.50 -17.56
C VAL A 253 5.06 -10.11 -18.91
N THR A 254 4.23 -9.60 -19.82
CA THR A 254 4.72 -8.99 -21.06
C THR A 254 5.21 -7.57 -20.78
N PRO A 255 6.34 -7.13 -21.41
CA PRO A 255 6.73 -5.73 -21.35
C PRO A 255 5.63 -4.84 -21.93
N GLY A 256 4.99 -4.02 -21.08
CA GLY A 256 3.86 -3.17 -21.45
C GLY A 256 2.51 -3.52 -20.82
N GLY A 257 2.44 -4.62 -20.04
CA GLY A 257 1.37 -4.80 -19.04
C GLY A 257 -0.02 -5.17 -19.54
N ILE A 258 -0.18 -5.86 -20.67
CA ILE A 258 -1.46 -6.47 -21.03
C ILE A 258 -1.30 -7.98 -20.90
N CYS A 259 -1.94 -8.58 -19.88
CA CYS A 259 -2.19 -10.02 -19.89
C CYS A 259 -3.50 -10.27 -20.62
N ASP A 260 -3.46 -11.09 -21.66
CA ASP A 260 -4.65 -11.80 -22.14
C ASP A 260 -5.05 -12.81 -21.04
N VAL A 261 -6.12 -12.52 -20.31
CA VAL A 261 -6.75 -13.42 -19.33
C VAL A 261 -7.97 -14.03 -19.98
#